data_14b201d514f2eb4b2cf208d834ab8ad9
#
_entry.id   14b201d514f2eb4b2cf208d834ab8ad9
#
_cell.length_a   1.000
_cell.length_b   1.000
_cell.length_c   1.000
_cell.angle_alpha   90.00
_cell.angle_beta   90.00
_cell.angle_gamma   90.00
#
_symmetry.space_group_name_H-M   'P 1'
#
loop_
_entity.id
_entity.type
_entity.pdbx_description
1 polymer ?
#
loop_
_entity_poly.entity_id
_entity_poly.type
_entity_poly.pdbx_seq_one_letter_code
_entity_poly.pdbx_strand_id
1 'polypeptide(L)'
;MAHVFVAGALVGYGVARARRRARAGGDDAGDVDDAPRATKTDDDAPKKRPIVVYMDGCFDTMHYGHANALRQARACGDKLLVGVVNDAEIRRCKGPPVCDERERVEAVEACKWVDGVITDVPYEVTDAFTDELFAKHEVDYVIHGDDPCLLPDGSDAYAYPKRIGRYKEIKRTEGVSTTDIVGRLLRMGARAAGEEVKEEEAKEATFCTTSARIAQFGTNAGVPTDAKVVYVHGAFDVFNRGHIDLLRQAKTRGDFVLVGVHADAEVRARRGAEHPVLNEKERALSVLACRYADEVVIGAPAMITNDLLTTFNVKVVIAEDDEPYAVGGVDVNALAVERGLYERVPRRHDCSVLGVAKRIMENRAEFEARNARKTKSESAYYAEKKHVAES
;
A
#
# COMPACT_ATOMS: atom_id res chain seq x y z
N MET A 1 -42.62 -15.64 23.61
CA MET A 1 -42.69 -17.10 23.37
C MET A 1 -42.09 -17.39 22.00
N ALA A 2 -41.26 -18.38 21.98
CA ALA A 2 -40.60 -19.17 20.94
C ALA A 2 -39.13 -18.81 20.68
N HIS A 3 -38.28 -19.52 21.42
CA HIS A 3 -36.87 -19.72 21.09
C HIS A 3 -36.76 -20.73 19.95
N VAL A 4 -35.96 -20.41 18.95
CA VAL A 4 -35.50 -21.41 17.98
C VAL A 4 -33.98 -21.49 18.10
N PHE A 5 -33.52 -22.62 18.67
CA PHE A 5 -32.13 -23.05 18.63
C PHE A 5 -31.83 -23.66 17.26
N VAL A 6 -30.80 -23.18 16.57
CA VAL A 6 -30.22 -23.91 15.44
C VAL A 6 -28.82 -24.35 15.82
N ALA A 7 -28.67 -25.67 15.99
CA ALA A 7 -27.39 -26.33 16.20
C ALA A 7 -26.62 -26.41 14.88
N GLY A 8 -25.46 -25.77 14.83
CA GLY A 8 -24.53 -25.88 13.70
C GLY A 8 -23.53 -27.00 13.96
N ALA A 9 -23.47 -27.97 13.04
CA ALA A 9 -22.55 -29.11 13.08
C ALA A 9 -21.13 -28.67 12.68
N LEU A 10 -20.17 -28.97 13.55
CA LEU A 10 -18.74 -28.91 13.30
C LEU A 10 -18.32 -30.09 12.42
N VAL A 11 -17.87 -29.82 11.21
CA VAL A 11 -17.19 -30.83 10.35
C VAL A 11 -15.70 -30.66 10.56
N GLY A 12 -15.10 -31.55 11.33
CA GLY A 12 -13.65 -31.65 11.49
C GLY A 12 -13.01 -32.38 10.33
N TYR A 13 -12.08 -31.75 9.63
CA TYR A 13 -11.17 -32.43 8.70
C TYR A 13 -9.93 -32.93 9.44
N GLY A 14 -9.93 -34.24 9.74
CA GLY A 14 -8.76 -34.94 10.26
C GLY A 14 -7.78 -35.28 9.15
N VAL A 15 -6.55 -34.78 9.26
CA VAL A 15 -5.43 -35.21 8.42
C VAL A 15 -4.83 -36.48 9.00
N ALA A 16 -5.03 -37.62 8.33
CA ALA A 16 -4.48 -38.91 8.70
C ALA A 16 -2.98 -38.98 8.38
N ARG A 17 -2.13 -39.04 9.39
CA ARG A 17 -0.71 -39.35 9.30
C ARG A 17 -0.54 -40.86 9.30
N ALA A 18 -0.18 -41.47 8.15
CA ALA A 18 0.17 -42.87 8.04
C ALA A 18 1.52 -43.16 8.73
N ARG A 19 1.49 -43.88 9.87
CA ARG A 19 2.67 -44.51 10.49
C ARG A 19 2.93 -45.84 9.83
N ARG A 20 4.04 -46.01 9.10
CA ARG A 20 4.56 -47.32 8.73
C ARG A 20 5.29 -47.97 9.93
N ARG A 21 4.82 -49.13 10.35
CA ARG A 21 5.49 -50.00 11.32
C ARG A 21 6.65 -50.72 10.62
N ALA A 22 7.84 -50.62 11.22
CA ALA A 22 8.96 -51.50 10.90
C ALA A 22 8.73 -52.91 11.57
N ARG A 23 8.94 -53.97 10.84
CA ARG A 23 9.12 -55.34 11.36
C ARG A 23 10.63 -55.64 11.48
N ALA A 24 10.99 -56.11 12.64
CA ALA A 24 12.32 -56.66 12.94
C ALA A 24 12.45 -58.10 12.44
N GLY A 25 13.65 -58.48 12.10
CA GLY A 25 14.02 -59.90 11.91
C GLY A 25 15.41 -60.05 11.33
N GLY A 26 16.37 -60.56 12.16
CA GLY A 26 17.35 -61.60 11.85
C GLY A 26 18.74 -61.16 11.42
N ASP A 27 19.64 -61.38 12.35
CA ASP A 27 21.08 -61.66 12.31
C ASP A 27 21.73 -62.03 10.97
N ASP A 28 22.85 -61.46 10.59
CA ASP A 28 24.13 -62.17 10.49
C ASP A 28 25.34 -61.23 10.43
N ALA A 29 26.48 -61.69 10.96
CA ALA A 29 27.73 -60.99 11.15
C ALA A 29 28.55 -60.93 9.86
N GLY A 30 29.26 -59.82 9.65
CA GLY A 30 30.26 -59.69 8.59
C GLY A 30 31.05 -58.39 8.75
N ASP A 31 32.19 -58.55 9.39
CA ASP A 31 33.25 -57.57 9.57
C ASP A 31 33.82 -57.15 8.20
N VAL A 32 33.76 -55.87 7.82
CA VAL A 32 34.64 -55.28 6.79
C VAL A 32 34.84 -53.80 7.12
N ASP A 33 36.10 -53.44 7.31
CA ASP A 33 36.64 -52.08 7.41
C ASP A 33 36.03 -51.14 6.37
N ASP A 34 35.35 -50.10 6.79
CA ASP A 34 34.95 -48.99 5.90
C ASP A 34 35.32 -47.65 6.57
N ALA A 35 36.27 -46.98 5.93
CA ALA A 35 36.71 -45.65 6.29
C ALA A 35 35.54 -44.64 6.15
N PRO A 36 35.43 -43.60 6.96
CA PRO A 36 34.32 -42.66 6.91
C PRO A 36 34.35 -41.89 5.59
N ARG A 37 33.43 -42.28 4.69
CA ARG A 37 33.10 -41.53 3.48
C ARG A 37 32.50 -40.19 3.91
N ALA A 38 33.28 -39.13 3.75
CA ALA A 38 32.82 -37.75 3.98
C ALA A 38 31.56 -37.52 3.15
N THR A 39 30.42 -37.43 3.80
CA THR A 39 29.17 -36.93 3.21
C THR A 39 29.41 -35.49 2.86
N LYS A 40 29.54 -35.19 1.55
CA LYS A 40 29.43 -33.82 1.06
C LYS A 40 28.05 -33.32 1.47
N THR A 41 28.02 -32.38 2.38
CA THR A 41 26.82 -31.63 2.71
C THR A 41 26.44 -30.82 1.48
N ASP A 42 25.15 -30.83 1.10
CA ASP A 42 24.56 -30.07 -0.01
C ASP A 42 24.65 -28.53 0.14
N ASP A 43 25.51 -28.04 1.02
CA ASP A 43 25.70 -26.61 1.30
C ASP A 43 26.65 -25.89 0.31
N ASP A 44 27.21 -26.58 -0.69
CA ASP A 44 28.19 -26.03 -1.63
C ASP A 44 27.62 -25.69 -3.02
N ALA A 45 26.30 -25.65 -3.17
CA ALA A 45 25.71 -25.11 -4.39
C ALA A 45 25.92 -23.58 -4.41
N PRO A 46 26.45 -22.99 -5.50
CA PRO A 46 26.63 -21.54 -5.58
C PRO A 46 25.28 -20.85 -5.36
N LYS A 47 25.15 -20.07 -4.28
CA LYS A 47 23.94 -19.29 -4.01
C LYS A 47 23.69 -18.41 -5.23
N LYS A 48 22.61 -18.65 -5.96
CA LYS A 48 22.18 -17.78 -7.06
C LYS A 48 22.05 -16.36 -6.50
N ARG A 49 22.62 -15.37 -7.22
CA ARG A 49 22.41 -13.98 -6.83
C ARG A 49 20.92 -13.63 -6.85
N PRO A 50 20.45 -12.73 -6.00
CA PRO A 50 19.05 -12.32 -5.98
C PRO A 50 18.67 -11.69 -7.33
N ILE A 51 17.46 -12.00 -7.80
CA ILE A 51 16.86 -11.35 -8.97
C ILE A 51 16.41 -9.94 -8.55
N VAL A 52 16.97 -8.93 -9.19
CA VAL A 52 16.63 -7.52 -8.96
C VAL A 52 15.68 -7.05 -10.05
N VAL A 53 14.51 -6.54 -9.66
CA VAL A 53 13.56 -5.95 -10.58
C VAL A 53 13.45 -4.45 -10.37
N TYR A 54 13.17 -3.72 -11.42
CA TYR A 54 13.01 -2.28 -11.42
C TYR A 54 11.62 -1.89 -11.90
N MET A 55 11.01 -0.94 -11.25
CA MET A 55 9.76 -0.31 -11.68
C MET A 55 9.87 1.20 -11.45
N ASP A 56 9.47 2.00 -12.42
CA ASP A 56 9.45 3.45 -12.25
C ASP A 56 8.05 4.02 -12.37
N GLY A 57 7.90 5.26 -11.95
CA GLY A 57 6.64 5.98 -12.05
C GLY A 57 6.66 7.36 -11.40
N CYS A 58 5.57 8.08 -11.59
CA CYS A 58 5.37 9.37 -10.94
C CYS A 58 5.00 9.22 -9.46
N PHE A 59 4.25 8.19 -9.10
CA PHE A 59 3.74 7.92 -7.74
C PHE A 59 3.05 9.14 -7.08
N ASP A 60 2.43 9.98 -7.91
CA ASP A 60 1.74 11.20 -7.48
C ASP A 60 0.46 10.84 -6.72
N THR A 61 0.21 11.49 -5.56
CA THR A 61 -0.88 11.09 -4.65
C THR A 61 -0.91 9.57 -4.43
N MET A 62 0.17 9.00 -3.92
CA MET A 62 0.34 7.56 -3.78
C MET A 62 -0.90 6.91 -3.14
N HIS A 63 -1.44 5.91 -3.81
CA HIS A 63 -2.67 5.21 -3.42
C HIS A 63 -2.49 3.68 -3.53
N TYR A 64 -3.47 2.92 -3.03
CA TYR A 64 -3.40 1.46 -3.02
C TYR A 64 -3.16 0.82 -4.40
N GLY A 65 -3.57 1.47 -5.49
CA GLY A 65 -3.29 1.01 -6.85
C GLY A 65 -1.79 1.01 -7.17
N HIS A 66 -1.07 2.07 -6.81
CA HIS A 66 0.38 2.12 -6.89
C HIS A 66 1.01 1.05 -5.99
N ALA A 67 0.54 0.95 -4.75
CA ALA A 67 1.04 -0.04 -3.80
C ALA A 67 0.85 -1.48 -4.29
N ASN A 68 -0.29 -1.80 -4.93
CA ASN A 68 -0.53 -3.11 -5.53
C ASN A 68 0.38 -3.38 -6.74
N ALA A 69 0.68 -2.35 -7.54
CA ALA A 69 1.66 -2.48 -8.63
C ALA A 69 3.05 -2.82 -8.07
N LEU A 70 3.49 -2.11 -7.01
CA LEU A 70 4.77 -2.40 -6.33
C LEU A 70 4.79 -3.80 -5.71
N ARG A 71 3.67 -4.26 -5.12
CA ARG A 71 3.53 -5.63 -4.62
C ARG A 71 3.73 -6.67 -5.71
N GLN A 72 3.06 -6.50 -6.85
CA GLN A 72 3.19 -7.41 -8.00
C GLN A 72 4.60 -7.37 -8.60
N ALA A 73 5.19 -6.17 -8.74
CA ALA A 73 6.57 -6.01 -9.20
C ALA A 73 7.55 -6.74 -8.28
N ARG A 74 7.41 -6.59 -6.96
CA ARG A 74 8.24 -7.29 -5.96
C ARG A 74 8.11 -8.82 -6.04
N ALA A 75 6.93 -9.33 -6.41
CA ALA A 75 6.72 -10.76 -6.63
C ALA A 75 7.44 -11.30 -7.89
N CYS A 76 7.89 -10.44 -8.81
CA CYS A 76 8.66 -10.82 -10.00
C CYS A 76 10.15 -11.05 -9.74
N GLY A 77 10.66 -10.73 -8.53
CA GLY A 77 12.07 -10.87 -8.15
C GLY A 77 12.29 -10.88 -6.65
N ASP A 78 13.55 -10.98 -6.24
CA ASP A 78 13.96 -11.02 -4.84
C ASP A 78 14.16 -9.64 -4.22
N LYS A 79 14.38 -8.61 -5.07
CA LYS A 79 14.50 -7.20 -4.68
C LYS A 79 13.80 -6.32 -5.69
N LEU A 80 13.12 -5.28 -5.20
CA LEU A 80 12.49 -4.25 -6.01
C LEU A 80 13.17 -2.89 -5.80
N LEU A 81 13.77 -2.36 -6.85
CA LEU A 81 14.21 -0.98 -6.94
C LEU A 81 13.13 -0.15 -7.63
N VAL A 82 12.83 1.02 -7.10
CA VAL A 82 11.77 1.88 -7.63
C VAL A 82 12.34 3.23 -8.04
N GLY A 83 12.17 3.56 -9.33
CA GLY A 83 12.52 4.87 -9.88
C GLY A 83 11.40 5.88 -9.64
N VAL A 84 11.71 7.02 -9.03
CA VAL A 84 10.77 8.13 -8.89
C VAL A 84 11.12 9.21 -9.91
N VAL A 85 10.22 9.43 -10.88
CA VAL A 85 10.39 10.42 -11.94
C VAL A 85 10.41 11.83 -11.33
N ASN A 86 11.36 12.66 -11.74
CA ASN A 86 11.49 14.02 -11.21
C ASN A 86 10.34 14.96 -11.65
N ASP A 87 10.16 16.06 -10.93
CA ASP A 87 9.06 17.01 -11.17
C ASP A 87 9.12 17.67 -12.57
N ALA A 88 10.31 17.92 -13.11
CA ALA A 88 10.48 18.53 -14.43
C ALA A 88 9.98 17.60 -15.54
N GLU A 89 10.35 16.35 -15.48
CA GLU A 89 9.91 15.31 -16.42
C GLU A 89 8.38 15.06 -16.33
N ILE A 90 7.82 15.05 -15.11
CA ILE A 90 6.36 14.93 -14.94
C ILE A 90 5.65 16.13 -15.57
N ARG A 91 6.12 17.36 -15.32
CA ARG A 91 5.54 18.56 -15.93
C ARG A 91 5.57 18.51 -17.44
N ARG A 92 6.68 18.08 -18.00
CA ARG A 92 6.88 17.97 -19.45
C ARG A 92 5.92 16.95 -20.11
N CYS A 93 5.74 15.78 -19.48
CA CYS A 93 5.04 14.66 -20.09
C CYS A 93 3.56 14.54 -19.69
N LYS A 94 3.22 14.90 -18.45
CA LYS A 94 1.86 14.71 -17.91
C LYS A 94 1.18 16.00 -17.46
N GLY A 95 1.93 17.04 -17.10
CA GLY A 95 1.44 18.23 -16.43
C GLY A 95 1.87 18.28 -14.96
N PRO A 96 1.40 19.27 -14.17
CA PRO A 96 1.92 19.49 -12.83
C PRO A 96 1.69 18.27 -11.92
N PRO A 97 2.67 17.86 -11.10
CA PRO A 97 2.44 16.91 -10.01
C PRO A 97 1.67 17.61 -8.86
N VAL A 98 0.87 16.84 -8.13
CA VAL A 98 0.17 17.30 -6.91
C VAL A 98 1.14 17.33 -5.73
N CYS A 99 1.94 16.26 -5.60
CA CYS A 99 2.97 16.09 -4.58
C CYS A 99 4.34 16.41 -5.19
N ASP A 100 5.18 17.16 -4.48
CA ASP A 100 6.56 17.39 -4.91
C ASP A 100 7.37 16.08 -4.90
N GLU A 101 8.52 16.10 -5.53
CA GLU A 101 9.38 14.92 -5.66
C GLU A 101 9.74 14.32 -4.30
N ARG A 102 10.02 15.14 -3.29
CA ARG A 102 10.37 14.69 -1.95
C ARG A 102 9.19 13.96 -1.28
N GLU A 103 7.97 14.51 -1.39
CA GLU A 103 6.76 13.86 -0.87
C GLU A 103 6.52 12.50 -1.55
N ARG A 104 6.78 12.40 -2.86
CA ARG A 104 6.61 11.19 -3.65
C ARG A 104 7.66 10.13 -3.32
N VAL A 105 8.92 10.54 -3.17
CA VAL A 105 10.03 9.68 -2.73
C VAL A 105 9.74 9.09 -1.34
N GLU A 106 9.38 9.93 -0.36
CA GLU A 106 9.05 9.47 0.99
C GLU A 106 7.88 8.48 1.00
N ALA A 107 6.87 8.68 0.13
CA ALA A 107 5.74 7.76 0.02
C ALA A 107 6.15 6.39 -0.55
N VAL A 108 7.03 6.39 -1.56
CA VAL A 108 7.56 5.15 -2.16
C VAL A 108 8.46 4.42 -1.17
N GLU A 109 9.38 5.12 -0.49
CA GLU A 109 10.26 4.54 0.52
C GLU A 109 9.49 3.91 1.70
N ALA A 110 8.34 4.50 2.05
CA ALA A 110 7.48 3.98 3.10
C ALA A 110 6.69 2.73 2.67
N CYS A 111 6.67 2.38 1.38
CA CYS A 111 5.98 1.17 0.90
C CYS A 111 6.77 -0.09 1.28
N LYS A 112 6.10 -1.06 1.90
CA LYS A 112 6.76 -2.25 2.46
C LYS A 112 7.34 -3.23 1.42
N TRP A 113 6.94 -3.12 0.16
CA TRP A 113 7.47 -3.95 -0.93
C TRP A 113 8.67 -3.34 -1.64
N VAL A 114 9.09 -2.13 -1.28
CA VAL A 114 10.21 -1.42 -1.90
C VAL A 114 11.49 -1.69 -1.12
N ASP A 115 12.53 -2.18 -1.79
CA ASP A 115 13.83 -2.45 -1.19
C ASP A 115 14.81 -1.28 -1.37
N GLY A 116 14.61 -0.45 -2.40
CA GLY A 116 15.41 0.75 -2.63
C GLY A 116 14.73 1.71 -3.60
N VAL A 117 15.09 2.99 -3.52
CA VAL A 117 14.57 4.05 -4.39
C VAL A 117 15.70 4.68 -5.17
N ILE A 118 15.46 4.93 -6.46
CA ILE A 118 16.33 5.71 -7.35
C ILE A 118 15.58 7.00 -7.66
N THR A 119 16.17 8.13 -7.35
CA THR A 119 15.61 9.47 -7.59
C THR A 119 16.10 10.04 -8.90
N ASP A 120 15.46 11.12 -9.35
CA ASP A 120 15.85 11.84 -10.56
C ASP A 120 15.89 10.98 -11.82
N VAL A 121 14.98 10.01 -11.92
CA VAL A 121 14.90 9.16 -13.10
C VAL A 121 14.12 9.84 -14.23
N PRO A 122 14.48 9.59 -15.51
CA PRO A 122 13.75 10.14 -16.65
C PRO A 122 12.36 9.49 -16.77
N TYR A 123 11.45 10.17 -17.48
CA TYR A 123 10.15 9.61 -17.81
C TYR A 123 10.25 8.50 -18.88
N GLU A 124 11.21 8.61 -19.77
CA GLU A 124 11.53 7.62 -20.80
C GLU A 124 12.62 6.67 -20.30
N VAL A 125 12.38 5.37 -20.37
CA VAL A 125 13.38 4.34 -20.07
C VAL A 125 14.27 4.13 -21.31
N THR A 126 15.15 5.10 -21.57
CA THR A 126 16.05 5.10 -22.73
C THR A 126 17.04 3.93 -22.71
N ASP A 127 17.67 3.67 -23.88
CA ASP A 127 18.74 2.67 -24.02
C ASP A 127 19.85 2.92 -22.98
N ALA A 128 20.34 4.17 -22.90
CA ALA A 128 21.42 4.54 -21.99
C ALA A 128 21.04 4.38 -20.50
N PHE A 129 19.81 4.80 -20.13
CA PHE A 129 19.34 4.64 -18.76
C PHE A 129 19.11 3.15 -18.40
N THR A 130 18.60 2.37 -19.33
CA THR A 130 18.43 0.92 -19.14
C THR A 130 19.78 0.23 -18.94
N ASP A 131 20.79 0.57 -19.73
CA ASP A 131 22.14 0.03 -19.61
C ASP A 131 22.78 0.43 -18.26
N GLU A 132 22.53 1.66 -17.79
CA GLU A 132 22.94 2.09 -16.44
C GLU A 132 22.27 1.24 -15.34
N LEU A 133 20.95 1.01 -15.43
CA LEU A 133 20.22 0.16 -14.47
C LEU A 133 20.84 -1.24 -14.39
N PHE A 134 21.19 -1.83 -15.52
CA PHE A 134 21.78 -3.16 -15.56
C PHE A 134 23.22 -3.19 -15.04
N ALA A 135 24.04 -2.21 -15.40
CA ALA A 135 25.46 -2.18 -15.03
C ALA A 135 25.68 -1.72 -13.59
N LYS A 136 24.96 -0.69 -13.12
CA LYS A 136 25.19 -0.07 -11.81
C LYS A 136 24.32 -0.66 -10.71
N HIS A 137 23.09 -1.03 -11.04
CA HIS A 137 22.11 -1.49 -10.06
C HIS A 137 21.82 -3.00 -10.18
N GLU A 138 22.50 -3.69 -11.09
CA GLU A 138 22.35 -5.14 -11.33
C GLU A 138 20.90 -5.59 -11.60
N VAL A 139 20.09 -4.70 -12.21
CA VAL A 139 18.69 -4.98 -12.54
C VAL A 139 18.59 -6.10 -13.57
N ASP A 140 17.69 -7.04 -13.34
CA ASP A 140 17.42 -8.14 -14.26
C ASP A 140 16.25 -7.86 -15.20
N TYR A 141 15.19 -7.22 -14.69
CA TYR A 141 13.98 -6.91 -15.46
C TYR A 141 13.42 -5.55 -15.08
N VAL A 142 12.92 -4.84 -16.08
CA VAL A 142 12.08 -3.65 -15.96
C VAL A 142 10.62 -4.11 -15.92
N ILE A 143 9.85 -3.63 -14.94
CA ILE A 143 8.45 -4.00 -14.72
C ILE A 143 7.56 -2.78 -14.94
N HIS A 144 6.44 -2.95 -15.65
CA HIS A 144 5.41 -1.90 -15.78
C HIS A 144 4.02 -2.52 -15.81
N GLY A 145 2.99 -1.67 -15.65
CA GLY A 145 1.59 -2.07 -15.82
C GLY A 145 1.26 -2.46 -17.27
N ASP A 146 0.14 -3.16 -17.46
CA ASP A 146 -0.38 -3.53 -18.77
C ASP A 146 -1.05 -2.35 -19.51
N ASP A 147 -1.02 -1.14 -18.94
CA ASP A 147 -1.48 0.08 -19.60
C ASP A 147 -0.35 0.75 -20.41
N PRO A 148 -0.67 1.29 -21.61
CA PRO A 148 0.30 1.95 -22.45
C PRO A 148 0.95 3.17 -21.78
N CYS A 149 2.27 3.24 -21.79
CA CYS A 149 3.02 4.42 -21.38
C CYS A 149 3.65 5.07 -22.60
N LEU A 150 2.97 6.09 -23.13
CA LEU A 150 3.39 6.77 -24.33
C LEU A 150 4.07 8.10 -24.00
N LEU A 151 5.13 8.39 -24.75
CA LEU A 151 5.78 9.69 -24.79
C LEU A 151 4.91 10.72 -25.52
N PRO A 152 5.21 12.03 -25.42
CA PRO A 152 4.44 13.07 -26.13
C PRO A 152 4.38 12.90 -27.65
N ASP A 153 5.36 12.24 -28.27
CA ASP A 153 5.39 11.92 -29.69
C ASP A 153 4.62 10.64 -30.07
N GLY A 154 4.07 9.93 -29.07
CA GLY A 154 3.31 8.69 -29.24
C GLY A 154 4.16 7.42 -29.23
N SER A 155 5.48 7.50 -29.08
CA SER A 155 6.35 6.34 -28.94
C SER A 155 6.22 5.67 -27.56
N ASP A 156 6.58 4.38 -27.47
CA ASP A 156 6.53 3.59 -26.23
C ASP A 156 7.73 3.91 -25.33
N ALA A 157 7.47 4.41 -24.13
CA ALA A 157 8.50 4.76 -23.15
C ALA A 157 9.37 3.56 -22.69
N TYR A 158 8.94 2.33 -22.95
CA TYR A 158 9.64 1.08 -22.60
C TYR A 158 10.10 0.27 -23.82
N ALA A 159 10.20 0.90 -24.99
CA ALA A 159 10.55 0.21 -26.24
C ALA A 159 11.85 -0.59 -26.13
N TYR A 160 12.90 -0.04 -25.49
CA TYR A 160 14.21 -0.70 -25.40
C TYR A 160 14.19 -1.94 -24.52
N PRO A 161 13.78 -1.93 -23.24
CA PRO A 161 13.73 -3.14 -22.43
C PRO A 161 12.82 -4.22 -23.01
N LYS A 162 11.76 -3.86 -23.73
CA LYS A 162 10.91 -4.82 -24.47
C LYS A 162 11.70 -5.48 -25.60
N ARG A 163 12.43 -4.71 -26.40
CA ARG A 163 13.23 -5.19 -27.55
C ARG A 163 14.29 -6.20 -27.12
N ILE A 164 14.94 -5.97 -25.98
CA ILE A 164 16.00 -6.86 -25.47
C ILE A 164 15.49 -8.01 -24.59
N GLY A 165 14.16 -8.15 -24.42
CA GLY A 165 13.55 -9.25 -23.67
C GLY A 165 13.71 -9.15 -22.13
N ARG A 166 14.01 -7.94 -21.61
CA ARG A 166 14.18 -7.68 -20.17
C ARG A 166 13.05 -6.82 -19.60
N TYR A 167 11.84 -7.07 -20.08
CA TYR A 167 10.62 -6.39 -19.66
C TYR A 167 9.57 -7.39 -19.22
N LYS A 168 8.82 -7.08 -18.15
CA LYS A 168 7.66 -7.87 -17.70
C LYS A 168 6.48 -6.97 -17.43
N GLU A 169 5.30 -7.42 -17.79
CA GLU A 169 4.04 -6.73 -17.51
C GLU A 169 3.39 -7.28 -16.25
N ILE A 170 2.80 -6.37 -15.46
CA ILE A 170 1.92 -6.69 -14.36
C ILE A 170 0.55 -6.08 -14.61
N LYS A 171 -0.48 -6.64 -13.96
CA LYS A 171 -1.83 -6.14 -14.13
C LYS A 171 -2.02 -4.79 -13.43
N ARG A 172 -2.52 -3.79 -14.18
CA ARG A 172 -2.96 -2.52 -13.58
C ARG A 172 -4.14 -2.77 -12.63
N THR A 173 -4.11 -2.12 -11.47
CA THR A 173 -5.22 -2.16 -10.51
C THR A 173 -6.37 -1.30 -11.02
N GLU A 174 -7.53 -1.91 -11.17
CA GLU A 174 -8.75 -1.24 -11.59
C GLU A 174 -9.44 -0.50 -10.44
N GLY A 175 -10.27 0.49 -10.77
CA GLY A 175 -11.12 1.20 -9.79
C GLY A 175 -10.41 2.31 -9.02
N VAL A 176 -9.14 2.60 -9.30
CA VAL A 176 -8.42 3.74 -8.73
C VAL A 176 -7.41 4.31 -9.71
N SER A 177 -7.32 5.63 -9.77
CA SER A 177 -6.26 6.34 -10.48
C SER A 177 -5.97 7.69 -9.80
N THR A 178 -4.77 8.22 -10.03
CA THR A 178 -4.44 9.60 -9.63
C THR A 178 -5.43 10.61 -10.24
N THR A 179 -5.88 10.36 -11.48
CA THR A 179 -6.89 11.19 -12.18
C THR A 179 -8.21 11.25 -11.42
N ASP A 180 -8.67 10.11 -10.91
CA ASP A 180 -9.89 10.02 -10.12
C ASP A 180 -9.75 10.75 -8.77
N ILE A 181 -8.65 10.55 -8.06
CA ILE A 181 -8.36 11.23 -6.78
C ILE A 181 -8.28 12.75 -6.98
N VAL A 182 -7.57 13.22 -8.01
CA VAL A 182 -7.49 14.64 -8.36
C VAL A 182 -8.87 15.21 -8.71
N GLY A 183 -9.70 14.46 -9.43
CA GLY A 183 -11.08 14.85 -9.72
C GLY A 183 -11.92 14.99 -8.46
N ARG A 184 -11.80 14.09 -7.49
CA ARG A 184 -12.48 14.20 -6.18
C ARG A 184 -12.00 15.42 -5.40
N LEU A 185 -10.69 15.69 -5.38
CA LEU A 185 -10.10 16.84 -4.71
C LEU A 185 -10.46 18.19 -5.37
N LEU A 186 -10.58 18.23 -6.71
CA LEU A 186 -11.07 19.39 -7.44
C LEU A 186 -12.51 19.73 -7.04
N ARG A 187 -13.41 18.75 -7.00
CA ARG A 187 -14.81 18.93 -6.57
C ARG A 187 -14.88 19.43 -5.12
N MET A 188 -14.10 18.81 -4.22
CA MET A 188 -14.02 19.24 -2.83
C MET A 188 -13.54 20.70 -2.70
N GLY A 189 -12.49 21.07 -3.44
CA GLY A 189 -11.97 22.43 -3.45
C GLY A 189 -12.98 23.45 -4.00
N ALA A 190 -13.67 23.14 -5.08
CA ALA A 190 -14.71 23.97 -5.67
C ALA A 190 -15.90 24.21 -4.68
N ARG A 191 -16.37 23.15 -4.03
CA ARG A 191 -17.43 23.26 -3.01
C ARG A 191 -16.96 24.07 -1.78
N ALA A 192 -15.73 23.89 -1.34
CA ALA A 192 -15.15 24.70 -0.26
C ALA A 192 -15.04 26.19 -0.63
N ALA A 193 -14.92 26.50 -1.93
CA ALA A 193 -14.96 27.85 -2.48
C ALA A 193 -16.40 28.41 -2.68
N GLY A 194 -17.44 27.61 -2.38
CA GLY A 194 -18.85 27.99 -2.56
C GLY A 194 -19.36 27.88 -3.99
N GLU A 195 -18.66 27.16 -4.86
CA GLU A 195 -19.08 26.92 -6.24
C GLU A 195 -20.16 25.80 -6.31
N GLU A 196 -21.17 25.99 -7.16
CA GLU A 196 -22.10 24.92 -7.50
C GLU A 196 -21.36 23.86 -8.33
N VAL A 197 -21.11 22.72 -7.73
CA VAL A 197 -20.58 21.53 -8.44
C VAL A 197 -21.78 20.69 -8.88
N LYS A 198 -21.96 20.54 -10.20
CA LYS A 198 -22.95 19.58 -10.73
C LYS A 198 -22.64 18.22 -10.10
N GLU A 199 -23.65 17.61 -9.51
CA GLU A 199 -23.58 16.19 -9.19
C GLU A 199 -23.51 15.42 -10.53
N GLU A 200 -22.32 15.33 -11.13
CA GLU A 200 -22.04 14.13 -11.88
C GLU A 200 -22.23 13.02 -10.86
N GLU A 201 -23.09 12.06 -11.20
CA GLU A 201 -23.31 10.86 -10.40
C GLU A 201 -21.96 10.47 -9.84
N ALA A 202 -21.80 10.64 -8.54
CA ALA A 202 -20.59 10.23 -7.86
C ALA A 202 -20.47 8.77 -8.26
N LYS A 203 -19.60 8.45 -9.22
CA LYS A 203 -19.24 7.05 -9.48
C LYS A 203 -18.78 6.59 -8.12
N GLU A 204 -19.72 6.02 -7.36
CA GLU A 204 -19.37 5.31 -6.15
C GLU A 204 -18.18 4.48 -6.57
N ALA A 205 -17.06 4.72 -5.90
CA ALA A 205 -15.85 4.04 -6.26
C ALA A 205 -16.20 2.56 -6.36
N THR A 206 -16.33 2.07 -7.59
CA THR A 206 -16.72 0.68 -7.89
C THR A 206 -15.64 -0.30 -7.45
N PHE A 207 -14.78 0.17 -6.53
CA PHE A 207 -13.74 -0.62 -5.95
C PHE A 207 -14.34 -1.69 -5.03
N CYS A 208 -14.50 -2.87 -5.61
CA CYS A 208 -14.82 -4.07 -4.86
C CYS A 208 -13.52 -4.65 -4.30
N THR A 209 -13.27 -4.44 -3.02
CA THR A 209 -12.21 -5.14 -2.31
C THR A 209 -12.71 -6.49 -1.83
N THR A 210 -11.96 -7.55 -2.12
CA THR A 210 -12.18 -8.88 -1.57
C THR A 210 -11.36 -9.08 -0.30
N SER A 211 -11.78 -10.03 0.56
CA SER A 211 -10.98 -10.45 1.72
C SER A 211 -9.57 -10.92 1.29
N ALA A 212 -9.47 -11.57 0.13
CA ALA A 212 -8.18 -11.98 -0.44
C ALA A 212 -7.27 -10.77 -0.73
N ARG A 213 -7.82 -9.66 -1.23
CA ARG A 213 -7.04 -8.43 -1.47
C ARG A 213 -6.52 -7.83 -0.16
N ILE A 214 -7.36 -7.76 0.86
CA ILE A 214 -6.93 -7.29 2.19
C ILE A 214 -5.82 -8.20 2.73
N ALA A 215 -5.98 -9.52 2.64
CA ALA A 215 -4.97 -10.49 3.08
C ALA A 215 -3.64 -10.35 2.32
N GLN A 216 -3.65 -10.04 1.01
CA GLN A 216 -2.43 -9.78 0.24
C GLN A 216 -1.65 -8.55 0.73
N PHE A 217 -2.33 -7.58 1.33
CA PHE A 217 -1.73 -6.38 1.90
C PHE A 217 -1.36 -6.55 3.38
N GLY A 218 -2.01 -7.46 4.10
CA GLY A 218 -1.69 -7.78 5.49
C GLY A 218 -0.43 -8.62 5.64
N THR A 219 0.07 -8.72 6.86
CA THR A 219 1.20 -9.61 7.20
C THR A 219 0.75 -11.05 7.47
N ASN A 220 -0.56 -11.26 7.68
CA ASN A 220 -1.18 -12.54 8.07
C ASN A 220 -0.57 -13.20 9.33
N ALA A 221 0.25 -12.48 10.07
CA ALA A 221 0.98 -13.02 11.22
C ALA A 221 0.19 -12.92 12.54
N GLY A 222 -0.91 -12.14 12.57
CA GLY A 222 -1.60 -11.80 13.80
C GLY A 222 -0.73 -10.99 14.78
N VAL A 223 -1.32 -10.59 15.93
CA VAL A 223 -0.57 -9.89 16.98
C VAL A 223 0.26 -10.93 17.75
N PRO A 224 1.60 -10.80 17.82
CA PRO A 224 2.42 -11.70 18.65
C PRO A 224 2.05 -11.58 20.12
N THR A 225 2.03 -12.71 20.84
CA THR A 225 1.53 -12.80 22.23
C THR A 225 2.21 -11.83 23.19
N ASP A 226 3.52 -11.63 23.03
CA ASP A 226 4.34 -10.79 23.92
C ASP A 226 4.69 -9.43 23.31
N ALA A 227 4.08 -9.06 22.16
CA ALA A 227 4.38 -7.80 21.50
C ALA A 227 3.88 -6.60 22.31
N LYS A 228 4.70 -5.55 22.37
CA LYS A 228 4.25 -4.23 22.81
C LYS A 228 3.45 -3.57 21.70
N VAL A 229 2.12 -3.71 21.77
CA VAL A 229 1.19 -3.17 20.77
C VAL A 229 1.04 -1.66 20.96
N VAL A 230 1.31 -0.92 19.89
CA VAL A 230 1.06 0.51 19.78
C VAL A 230 -0.17 0.72 18.90
N TYR A 231 -1.15 1.46 19.40
CA TYR A 231 -2.36 1.80 18.66
C TYR A 231 -2.33 3.25 18.20
N VAL A 232 -2.62 3.45 16.93
CA VAL A 232 -2.80 4.76 16.29
C VAL A 232 -4.14 4.76 15.58
N HIS A 233 -4.93 5.82 15.66
CA HIS A 233 -6.21 5.86 14.96
C HIS A 233 -6.46 7.19 14.26
N GLY A 234 -7.24 7.15 13.19
CA GLY A 234 -7.52 8.34 12.40
C GLY A 234 -8.25 8.06 11.09
N ALA A 235 -8.46 9.11 10.31
CA ALA A 235 -9.04 8.99 8.98
C ALA A 235 -8.06 8.39 7.96
N PHE A 236 -6.80 8.74 7.99
CA PHE A 236 -5.75 8.36 7.02
C PHE A 236 -6.16 8.63 5.57
N ASP A 237 -6.90 9.72 5.34
CA ASP A 237 -7.42 10.09 4.04
C ASP A 237 -6.34 10.75 3.18
N VAL A 238 -6.29 10.39 1.89
CA VAL A 238 -5.21 10.81 0.97
C VAL A 238 -3.84 10.61 1.65
N PHE A 239 -3.48 9.35 1.87
CA PHE A 239 -2.30 8.94 2.63
C PHE A 239 -1.04 9.70 2.19
N ASN A 240 -0.35 10.35 3.12
CA ASN A 240 0.71 11.31 2.85
C ASN A 240 1.86 11.22 3.87
N ARG A 241 2.90 12.05 3.68
CA ARG A 241 4.10 12.08 4.53
C ARG A 241 3.80 12.34 6.02
N GLY A 242 2.74 13.09 6.36
CA GLY A 242 2.33 13.29 7.75
C GLY A 242 1.91 11.96 8.39
N HIS A 243 1.06 11.20 7.72
CA HIS A 243 0.65 9.87 8.16
C HIS A 243 1.84 8.89 8.26
N ILE A 244 2.77 8.95 7.30
CA ILE A 244 4.00 8.13 7.31
C ILE A 244 4.86 8.45 8.53
N ASP A 245 5.06 9.73 8.84
CA ASP A 245 5.86 10.14 10.00
C ASP A 245 5.22 9.73 11.32
N LEU A 246 3.89 9.88 11.45
CA LEU A 246 3.14 9.40 12.62
C LEU A 246 3.35 7.89 12.83
N LEU A 247 3.18 7.09 11.78
CA LEU A 247 3.36 5.63 11.87
C LEU A 247 4.82 5.25 12.14
N ARG A 248 5.78 5.98 11.57
CA ARG A 248 7.22 5.81 11.87
C ARG A 248 7.51 6.09 13.33
N GLN A 249 6.95 7.17 13.89
CA GLN A 249 7.07 7.49 15.32
C GLN A 249 6.42 6.40 16.19
N ALA A 250 5.25 5.87 15.79
CA ALA A 250 4.60 4.75 16.46
C ALA A 250 5.48 3.50 16.48
N LYS A 251 6.11 3.16 15.35
CA LYS A 251 6.99 1.97 15.23
C LYS A 251 8.22 2.03 16.13
N THR A 252 8.66 3.22 16.55
CA THR A 252 9.77 3.35 17.52
C THR A 252 9.33 3.14 18.98
N ARG A 253 8.05 2.98 19.26
CA ARG A 253 7.50 2.88 20.62
C ARG A 253 7.02 1.48 21.01
N GLY A 254 7.02 0.57 20.04
CA GLY A 254 6.66 -0.83 20.30
C GLY A 254 6.97 -1.74 19.12
N ASP A 255 6.65 -3.01 19.32
CA ASP A 255 7.01 -4.07 18.38
C ASP A 255 5.96 -4.22 17.27
N PHE A 256 4.70 -3.88 17.56
CA PHE A 256 3.55 -4.06 16.68
C PHE A 256 2.70 -2.79 16.64
N VAL A 257 2.52 -2.22 15.43
CA VAL A 257 1.69 -1.04 15.19
C VAL A 257 0.35 -1.46 14.62
N LEU A 258 -0.69 -1.31 15.44
CA LEU A 258 -2.09 -1.51 15.06
C LEU A 258 -2.71 -0.16 14.70
N VAL A 259 -3.27 -0.05 13.51
CA VAL A 259 -3.84 1.22 13.03
C VAL A 259 -5.35 1.13 12.91
N GLY A 260 -6.08 1.96 13.65
CA GLY A 260 -7.53 2.11 13.52
C GLY A 260 -7.88 3.10 12.41
N VAL A 261 -8.40 2.61 11.29
CA VAL A 261 -8.93 3.43 10.20
C VAL A 261 -10.41 3.69 10.45
N HIS A 262 -10.77 4.95 10.71
CA HIS A 262 -12.15 5.33 11.04
C HIS A 262 -13.12 5.03 9.89
N ALA A 263 -14.34 4.60 10.23
CA ALA A 263 -15.43 4.43 9.28
C ALA A 263 -15.72 5.73 8.52
N ASP A 264 -16.19 5.64 7.28
CA ASP A 264 -16.52 6.82 6.46
C ASP A 264 -17.57 7.71 7.14
N ALA A 265 -18.52 7.12 7.84
CA ALA A 265 -19.54 7.85 8.58
C ALA A 265 -18.94 8.72 9.70
N GLU A 266 -17.97 8.19 10.44
CA GLU A 266 -17.25 8.92 11.50
C GLU A 266 -16.45 10.09 10.93
N VAL A 267 -15.73 9.87 9.84
CA VAL A 267 -14.95 10.90 9.15
C VAL A 267 -15.87 12.01 8.65
N ARG A 268 -17.01 11.63 8.06
CA ARG A 268 -18.01 12.55 7.52
C ARG A 268 -18.66 13.39 8.62
N ALA A 269 -19.01 12.78 9.74
CA ALA A 269 -19.57 13.47 10.89
C ALA A 269 -18.61 14.52 11.47
N ARG A 270 -17.30 14.24 11.45
CA ARG A 270 -16.27 15.15 11.98
C ARG A 270 -15.87 16.26 11.01
N ARG A 271 -15.66 15.91 9.74
CA ARG A 271 -14.99 16.81 8.75
C ARG A 271 -15.95 17.38 7.71
N GLY A 272 -17.21 16.97 7.70
CA GLY A 272 -18.21 17.41 6.74
C GLY A 272 -18.44 16.40 5.60
N ALA A 273 -19.49 16.67 4.81
CA ALA A 273 -20.01 15.74 3.80
C ALA A 273 -19.02 15.38 2.69
N GLU A 274 -18.04 16.26 2.41
CA GLU A 274 -17.03 16.06 1.36
C GLU A 274 -15.90 15.12 1.79
N HIS A 275 -15.87 14.72 3.04
CA HIS A 275 -14.90 13.79 3.60
C HIS A 275 -15.52 12.42 3.88
N PRO A 276 -14.72 11.35 3.78
CA PRO A 276 -13.37 11.30 3.25
C PRO A 276 -13.35 11.34 1.71
N VAL A 277 -12.24 11.73 1.11
CA VAL A 277 -12.00 11.66 -0.35
C VAL A 277 -11.89 10.22 -0.81
N LEU A 278 -11.20 9.38 -0.03
CA LEU A 278 -11.05 7.95 -0.25
C LEU A 278 -11.95 7.18 0.73
N ASN A 279 -12.65 6.16 0.22
CA ASN A 279 -13.47 5.32 1.09
C ASN A 279 -12.63 4.51 2.07
N GLU A 280 -13.26 3.98 3.09
CA GLU A 280 -12.64 3.24 4.20
C GLU A 280 -11.68 2.14 3.73
N LYS A 281 -12.04 1.40 2.69
CA LYS A 281 -11.24 0.28 2.16
C LYS A 281 -10.01 0.78 1.40
N GLU A 282 -10.15 1.84 0.59
CA GLU A 282 -9.04 2.50 -0.10
C GLU A 282 -8.02 3.04 0.91
N ARG A 283 -8.51 3.64 2.01
CA ARG A 283 -7.69 4.17 3.10
C ARG A 283 -6.97 3.06 3.87
N ALA A 284 -7.69 2.00 4.22
CA ALA A 284 -7.12 0.84 4.91
C ALA A 284 -6.01 0.16 4.10
N LEU A 285 -6.21 -0.05 2.80
CA LEU A 285 -5.19 -0.63 1.92
C LEU A 285 -3.96 0.27 1.78
N SER A 286 -4.15 1.60 1.75
CA SER A 286 -3.01 2.54 1.71
C SER A 286 -2.18 2.47 3.00
N VAL A 287 -2.83 2.37 4.16
CA VAL A 287 -2.16 2.17 5.46
C VAL A 287 -1.46 0.81 5.51
N LEU A 288 -2.14 -0.27 5.10
CA LEU A 288 -1.54 -1.62 5.07
C LEU A 288 -0.33 -1.72 4.15
N ALA A 289 -0.23 -0.88 3.13
CA ALA A 289 0.94 -0.83 2.26
C ALA A 289 2.17 -0.19 2.93
N CYS A 290 1.96 0.59 4.01
CA CYS A 290 3.04 1.25 4.74
C CYS A 290 3.84 0.24 5.59
N ARG A 291 5.18 0.28 5.49
CA ARG A 291 6.08 -0.61 6.25
C ARG A 291 6.06 -0.39 7.76
N TYR A 292 5.50 0.73 8.22
CA TYR A 292 5.41 1.07 9.64
C TYR A 292 4.08 0.64 10.28
N ALA A 293 3.12 0.14 9.49
CA ALA A 293 1.87 -0.45 9.97
C ALA A 293 1.94 -1.98 9.86
N ASP A 294 1.66 -2.67 10.95
CA ASP A 294 1.65 -4.14 10.96
C ASP A 294 0.25 -4.70 10.69
N GLU A 295 -0.80 -4.05 11.24
CA GLU A 295 -2.19 -4.49 11.07
C GLU A 295 -3.14 -3.29 11.11
N VAL A 296 -4.35 -3.45 10.56
CA VAL A 296 -5.38 -2.41 10.47
C VAL A 296 -6.72 -2.91 11.00
N VAL A 297 -7.32 -2.11 11.88
CA VAL A 297 -8.74 -2.24 12.25
C VAL A 297 -9.55 -1.38 11.27
N ILE A 298 -10.29 -2.02 10.37
CA ILE A 298 -11.12 -1.34 9.37
C ILE A 298 -12.45 -0.96 10.02
N GLY A 299 -12.89 0.29 9.83
CA GLY A 299 -14.10 0.80 10.46
C GLY A 299 -13.95 1.02 11.97
N ALA A 300 -12.73 1.34 12.43
CA ALA A 300 -12.48 1.61 13.82
C ALA A 300 -13.36 2.76 14.34
N PRO A 301 -13.94 2.63 15.55
CA PRO A 301 -14.67 3.73 16.16
C PRO A 301 -13.73 4.90 16.46
N ALA A 302 -14.26 6.13 16.41
CA ALA A 302 -13.50 7.31 16.78
C ALA A 302 -13.15 7.29 18.28
N MET A 303 -14.10 6.89 19.15
CA MET A 303 -13.88 6.72 20.57
C MET A 303 -13.11 5.44 20.87
N ILE A 304 -12.01 5.54 21.61
CA ILE A 304 -11.29 4.38 22.11
C ILE A 304 -12.17 3.64 23.14
N THR A 305 -12.35 2.33 22.93
CA THR A 305 -13.17 1.48 23.77
C THR A 305 -12.33 0.52 24.61
N ASN A 306 -12.93 0.06 25.72
CA ASN A 306 -12.30 -0.95 26.57
C ASN A 306 -12.04 -2.26 25.82
N ASP A 307 -13.00 -2.67 24.99
CA ASP A 307 -12.90 -3.88 24.18
C ASP A 307 -11.71 -3.82 23.22
N LEU A 308 -11.52 -2.69 22.54
CA LEU A 308 -10.38 -2.48 21.63
C LEU A 308 -9.05 -2.62 22.38
N LEU A 309 -8.90 -1.89 23.49
CA LEU A 309 -7.67 -1.94 24.28
C LEU A 309 -7.37 -3.34 24.80
N THR A 310 -8.40 -4.08 25.21
CA THR A 310 -8.26 -5.42 25.80
C THR A 310 -8.05 -6.48 24.72
N THR A 311 -8.86 -6.45 23.66
CA THR A 311 -8.80 -7.45 22.56
C THR A 311 -7.44 -7.48 21.89
N PHE A 312 -6.86 -6.30 21.67
CA PHE A 312 -5.55 -6.21 21.02
C PHE A 312 -4.38 -6.03 21.99
N ASN A 313 -4.63 -6.14 23.30
CA ASN A 313 -3.60 -5.99 24.32
C ASN A 313 -2.77 -4.70 24.16
N VAL A 314 -3.44 -3.58 23.84
CA VAL A 314 -2.79 -2.30 23.57
C VAL A 314 -1.99 -1.81 24.77
N LYS A 315 -0.74 -1.45 24.56
CA LYS A 315 0.19 -0.94 25.60
C LYS A 315 0.44 0.56 25.48
N VAL A 316 0.30 1.13 24.29
CA VAL A 316 0.49 2.56 24.05
C VAL A 316 -0.52 3.01 23.01
N VAL A 317 -1.15 4.15 23.22
CA VAL A 317 -1.98 4.87 22.24
C VAL A 317 -1.26 6.15 21.86
N ILE A 318 -1.03 6.37 20.58
CA ILE A 318 -0.30 7.53 20.08
C ILE A 318 -1.24 8.45 19.28
N ALA A 319 -1.18 9.74 19.56
CA ALA A 319 -1.78 10.79 18.77
C ALA A 319 -0.78 11.92 18.53
N GLU A 320 -0.95 12.65 17.43
CA GLU A 320 -0.18 13.88 17.18
C GLU A 320 -0.61 15.01 18.14
N ASP A 321 0.28 15.99 18.30
CA ASP A 321 0.00 17.25 19.00
C ASP A 321 -0.93 18.15 18.17
N ASP A 322 -2.16 17.69 18.00
CA ASP A 322 -3.24 18.39 17.32
C ASP A 322 -4.29 18.90 18.34
N GLU A 323 -5.24 19.65 17.83
CA GLU A 323 -6.42 20.02 18.62
C GLU A 323 -7.14 18.77 19.15
N PRO A 324 -7.59 18.77 20.41
CA PRO A 324 -8.30 17.65 20.99
C PRO A 324 -9.52 17.29 20.15
N TYR A 325 -9.63 16.03 19.79
CA TYR A 325 -10.80 15.51 19.11
C TYR A 325 -11.82 14.98 20.13
N ALA A 326 -13.00 15.57 20.16
CA ALA A 326 -14.07 15.19 21.07
C ALA A 326 -15.33 14.77 20.32
N VAL A 327 -16.00 13.70 20.80
CA VAL A 327 -17.31 13.26 20.35
C VAL A 327 -18.28 13.43 21.51
N GLY A 328 -19.36 14.18 21.31
CA GLY A 328 -20.30 14.50 22.39
C GLY A 328 -19.67 15.23 23.58
N GLY A 329 -18.60 16.00 23.39
CA GLY A 329 -17.87 16.71 24.43
C GLY A 329 -16.84 15.86 25.20
N VAL A 330 -16.66 14.59 24.85
CA VAL A 330 -15.66 13.69 25.44
C VAL A 330 -14.50 13.49 24.50
N ASP A 331 -13.26 13.67 24.99
CA ASP A 331 -12.05 13.39 24.22
C ASP A 331 -12.03 11.92 23.79
N VAL A 332 -11.79 11.65 22.51
CA VAL A 332 -11.78 10.28 21.96
C VAL A 332 -10.71 9.39 22.60
N ASN A 333 -9.65 10.00 23.14
CA ASN A 333 -8.56 9.31 23.84
C ASN A 333 -8.74 9.25 25.36
N ALA A 334 -9.85 9.76 25.93
CA ALA A 334 -10.05 9.89 27.39
C ALA A 334 -9.77 8.60 28.16
N LEU A 335 -10.25 7.46 27.63
CA LEU A 335 -10.01 6.16 28.27
C LEU A 335 -8.53 5.74 28.25
N ALA A 336 -7.80 6.05 27.18
CA ALA A 336 -6.37 5.77 27.10
C ALA A 336 -5.57 6.65 28.07
N VAL A 337 -5.97 7.92 28.22
CA VAL A 337 -5.41 8.86 29.21
C VAL A 337 -5.65 8.36 30.64
N GLU A 338 -6.90 7.99 30.97
CA GLU A 338 -7.28 7.44 32.28
C GLU A 338 -6.44 6.21 32.65
N ARG A 339 -6.11 5.35 31.66
CA ARG A 339 -5.32 4.14 31.87
C ARG A 339 -3.81 4.35 31.83
N GLY A 340 -3.34 5.58 31.59
CA GLY A 340 -1.91 5.88 31.49
C GLY A 340 -1.24 5.25 30.26
N LEU A 341 -2.02 4.98 29.18
CA LEU A 341 -1.54 4.39 27.95
C LEU A 341 -1.31 5.42 26.83
N TYR A 342 -1.66 6.69 27.08
CA TYR A 342 -1.68 7.74 26.05
C TYR A 342 -0.35 8.50 25.97
N GLU A 343 0.16 8.67 24.77
CA GLU A 343 1.36 9.45 24.46
C GLU A 343 1.10 10.39 23.30
N ARG A 344 1.51 11.66 23.43
CA ARG A 344 1.52 12.62 22.32
C ARG A 344 2.86 12.64 21.62
N VAL A 345 2.81 12.77 20.30
CA VAL A 345 4.01 12.92 19.46
C VAL A 345 3.92 14.20 18.64
N PRO A 346 5.07 14.85 18.35
CA PRO A 346 5.06 16.08 17.58
C PRO A 346 4.59 15.84 16.16
N ARG A 347 3.70 16.71 15.68
CA ARG A 347 3.35 16.80 14.26
C ARG A 347 4.48 17.52 13.52
N ARG A 348 5.17 16.81 12.64
CA ARG A 348 6.34 17.35 11.92
C ARG A 348 6.03 17.88 10.53
N HIS A 349 4.87 17.52 9.99
CA HIS A 349 4.47 17.87 8.63
C HIS A 349 3.03 18.41 8.63
N ASP A 350 2.87 19.60 8.09
CA ASP A 350 1.54 20.18 7.87
C ASP A 350 0.99 19.69 6.52
N CYS A 351 0.56 18.43 6.50
CA CYS A 351 -0.04 17.77 5.36
C CYS A 351 -1.50 17.46 5.66
N SER A 352 -2.40 18.25 5.15
CA SER A 352 -3.84 18.02 5.26
C SER A 352 -4.47 17.77 3.89
N VAL A 353 -5.61 17.06 3.86
CA VAL A 353 -6.40 16.87 2.62
C VAL A 353 -6.80 18.22 2.02
N LEU A 354 -7.16 19.18 2.87
CA LEU A 354 -7.48 20.55 2.43
C LEU A 354 -6.26 21.26 1.85
N GLY A 355 -5.08 21.06 2.40
CA GLY A 355 -3.83 21.60 1.85
C GLY A 355 -3.52 21.03 0.46
N VAL A 356 -3.75 19.73 0.25
CA VAL A 356 -3.63 19.09 -1.06
C VAL A 356 -4.67 19.64 -2.04
N ALA A 357 -5.94 19.74 -1.63
CA ALA A 357 -6.99 20.33 -2.44
C ALA A 357 -6.67 21.79 -2.84
N LYS A 358 -6.15 22.60 -1.90
CA LYS A 358 -5.73 23.97 -2.18
C LYS A 358 -4.63 24.05 -3.24
N ARG A 359 -3.58 23.23 -3.15
CA ARG A 359 -2.52 23.13 -4.18
C ARG A 359 -3.09 22.83 -5.57
N ILE A 360 -4.07 21.93 -5.65
CA ILE A 360 -4.75 21.59 -6.91
C ILE A 360 -5.57 22.79 -7.41
N MET A 361 -6.30 23.47 -6.53
CA MET A 361 -7.13 24.64 -6.92
C MET A 361 -6.29 25.84 -7.38
N GLU A 362 -5.10 26.04 -6.84
CA GLU A 362 -4.16 27.10 -7.29
C GLU A 362 -3.71 26.88 -8.75
N ASN A 363 -3.73 25.65 -9.25
CA ASN A 363 -3.37 25.28 -10.62
C ASN A 363 -4.52 24.56 -11.34
N ARG A 364 -5.76 24.91 -11.00
CA ARG A 364 -6.99 24.23 -11.41
C ARG A 364 -7.06 23.92 -12.91
N ALA A 365 -6.83 24.93 -13.75
CA ALA A 365 -6.94 24.79 -15.21
C ALA A 365 -5.98 23.73 -15.78
N GLU A 366 -4.75 23.65 -15.22
CA GLU A 366 -3.77 22.66 -15.65
C GLU A 366 -4.16 21.25 -15.24
N PHE A 367 -4.68 21.09 -14.01
CA PHE A 367 -5.15 19.80 -13.50
C PHE A 367 -6.41 19.32 -14.24
N GLU A 368 -7.36 20.20 -14.54
CA GLU A 368 -8.54 19.87 -15.35
C GLU A 368 -8.13 19.42 -16.76
N ALA A 369 -7.23 20.14 -17.41
CA ALA A 369 -6.71 19.75 -18.73
C ALA A 369 -5.93 18.42 -18.70
N ARG A 370 -5.11 18.20 -17.67
CA ARG A 370 -4.42 16.92 -17.43
C ARG A 370 -5.42 15.78 -17.28
N ASN A 371 -6.43 15.95 -16.42
CA ASN A 371 -7.45 14.94 -16.15
C ASN A 371 -8.26 14.61 -17.40
N ALA A 372 -8.70 15.60 -18.17
CA ALA A 372 -9.45 15.39 -19.42
C ALA A 372 -8.67 14.53 -20.43
N ARG A 373 -7.36 14.82 -20.61
CA ARG A 373 -6.49 14.02 -21.50
C ARG A 373 -6.37 12.58 -21.01
N LYS A 374 -6.14 12.38 -19.70
CA LYS A 374 -5.93 11.05 -19.12
C LYS A 374 -7.21 10.22 -19.13
N THR A 375 -8.37 10.82 -18.80
CA THR A 375 -9.69 10.16 -18.86
C THR A 375 -9.98 9.62 -20.27
N LYS A 376 -9.68 10.41 -21.33
CA LYS A 376 -9.84 9.95 -22.70
C LYS A 376 -8.96 8.74 -23.03
N SER A 377 -7.69 8.77 -22.61
CA SER A 377 -6.74 7.66 -22.81
C SER A 377 -7.17 6.41 -22.03
N GLU A 378 -7.61 6.56 -20.79
CA GLU A 378 -8.10 5.45 -19.94
C GLU A 378 -9.38 4.83 -20.50
N SER A 379 -10.33 5.64 -20.99
CA SER A 379 -11.57 5.14 -21.62
C SER A 379 -11.27 4.30 -22.85
N ALA A 380 -10.32 4.71 -23.70
CA ALA A 380 -9.91 3.94 -24.86
C ALA A 380 -9.25 2.60 -24.43
N TYR A 381 -8.35 2.63 -23.46
CA TYR A 381 -7.71 1.43 -22.92
C TYR A 381 -8.73 0.42 -22.39
N TYR A 382 -9.70 0.87 -21.56
CA TYR A 382 -10.71 -0.04 -21.01
C TYR A 382 -11.70 -0.58 -22.06
N ALA A 383 -11.97 0.16 -23.14
CA ALA A 383 -12.83 -0.32 -24.23
C ALA A 383 -12.18 -1.49 -25.01
N GLU A 384 -10.86 -1.52 -25.11
CA GLU A 384 -10.11 -2.54 -25.86
C GLU A 384 -9.56 -3.67 -24.96
N LYS A 385 -9.63 -3.50 -23.63
CA LYS A 385 -9.01 -4.38 -22.67
C LYS A 385 -9.62 -5.78 -22.64
N LYS A 386 -8.79 -6.78 -22.86
CA LYS A 386 -9.11 -8.19 -22.58
C LYS A 386 -8.87 -8.49 -21.11
N HIS A 387 -9.65 -9.42 -20.56
CA HIS A 387 -9.42 -9.88 -19.19
C HIS A 387 -8.01 -10.50 -19.07
N VAL A 388 -7.20 -9.94 -18.19
CA VAL A 388 -5.90 -10.47 -17.80
C VAL A 388 -5.99 -10.88 -16.33
N ALA A 389 -5.63 -12.12 -16.02
CA ALA A 389 -5.58 -12.58 -14.64
C ALA A 389 -4.45 -11.87 -13.89
N GLU A 390 -4.70 -11.53 -12.63
CA GLU A 390 -3.67 -11.03 -11.72
C GLU A 390 -2.78 -12.20 -11.29
N SER A 391 -1.48 -12.04 -11.42
CA SER A 391 -0.48 -13.03 -10.99
C SER A 391 -0.20 -12.93 -9.49
#